data_d796fdcf582f93dd208c8e8ac5794eed
#
_entry.id   d796fdcf582f93dd208c8e8ac5794eed
#
_cell.length_a   1.000
_cell.length_b   1.000
_cell.length_c   1.000
_cell.angle_alpha   90.00
_cell.angle_beta   90.00
_cell.angle_gamma   90.00
#
_symmetry.space_group_name_H-M   'P 1'
#
loop_
_entity.id
_entity.type
_entity.pdbx_description
1 polymer ?
#
loop_
_entity_poly.entity_id
_entity_poly.type
_entity_poly.pdbx_seq_one_letter_code
_entity_poly.pdbx_strand_id
1 'polypeptide(L)'
;MRSRKSRMYRLALLLFLPLAGCSRQPAAPAQASSARPAIVFMTDFGTANDAVAICRGVIYGIAPDVRITDITHQVTPFSIEEASRFLYGVTPYYPEGTVFLVVVDPGVGTSRKAIAVKSKKGQYFILPDNGVITPVLDRDGLESAREITNQHWMIQAPLSSTFHGRDIFSPAAAHLAEGWEFDLVGPPVQQLVRLTPKASVISAKGIEGEVIGLDDPYGSLITDIPGEDFKQLGYNLGDKVFMQINKKAVALPYAKTFMDVPVGETLLYIDSRGRVGIAVNQGSYARKFNVTPPGTVFIPRKGLPIRIR
;
A
#
# COMPACT_ATOMS: atom_id res chain seq x y z
N MET A 1 -46.93 -82.63 -38.29
CA MET A 1 -45.89 -82.95 -37.25
C MET A 1 -45.07 -81.69 -36.97
N ARG A 2 -44.97 -81.33 -35.71
CA ARG A 2 -44.14 -80.28 -35.07
C ARG A 2 -44.23 -78.85 -35.55
N SER A 3 -45.00 -78.12 -34.82
CA SER A 3 -45.11 -76.70 -34.62
C SER A 3 -43.80 -76.05 -34.22
N ARG A 4 -43.42 -74.90 -34.85
CA ARG A 4 -42.42 -73.95 -34.33
C ARG A 4 -43.16 -72.69 -33.94
N LYS A 5 -43.17 -72.46 -32.58
CA LYS A 5 -43.63 -71.19 -32.00
C LYS A 5 -42.56 -70.11 -32.14
N SER A 6 -42.85 -68.99 -32.80
CA SER A 6 -42.04 -67.83 -32.83
C SER A 6 -42.24 -67.03 -31.55
N ARG A 7 -41.15 -66.76 -30.78
CA ARG A 7 -41.15 -65.85 -29.66
C ARG A 7 -40.82 -64.45 -30.20
N MET A 8 -41.77 -63.52 -30.04
CA MET A 8 -41.60 -62.12 -30.20
C MET A 8 -40.95 -61.56 -28.97
N TYR A 9 -39.72 -60.99 -29.10
CA TYR A 9 -39.05 -60.20 -28.04
C TYR A 9 -39.54 -58.78 -28.17
N ARG A 10 -40.26 -58.28 -27.14
CA ARG A 10 -40.56 -56.84 -26.99
C ARG A 10 -39.32 -56.15 -26.42
N LEU A 11 -38.72 -55.25 -27.24
CA LEU A 11 -37.64 -54.37 -26.83
C LEU A 11 -38.23 -53.21 -26.03
N ALA A 12 -38.01 -53.20 -24.73
CA ALA A 12 -38.35 -52.05 -23.88
C ALA A 12 -37.28 -50.97 -24.00
N LEU A 13 -37.63 -49.84 -24.62
CA LEU A 13 -36.80 -48.68 -24.72
C LEU A 13 -36.87 -47.90 -23.39
N LEU A 14 -35.84 -47.99 -22.53
CA LEU A 14 -35.68 -47.16 -21.36
C LEU A 14 -35.17 -45.78 -21.75
N LEU A 15 -36.04 -44.78 -21.71
CA LEU A 15 -35.65 -43.37 -21.80
C LEU A 15 -34.96 -42.94 -20.51
N PHE A 16 -33.64 -42.72 -20.56
CA PHE A 16 -32.92 -42.03 -19.52
C PHE A 16 -33.11 -40.50 -19.70
N LEU A 17 -33.93 -39.88 -18.83
CA LEU A 17 -33.94 -38.42 -18.67
C LEU A 17 -32.72 -38.01 -17.81
N PRO A 18 -31.86 -37.08 -18.26
CA PRO A 18 -30.83 -36.52 -17.39
C PRO A 18 -31.50 -35.57 -16.40
N LEU A 19 -31.47 -35.91 -15.12
CA LEU A 19 -31.75 -35.00 -14.02
C LEU A 19 -30.65 -33.93 -14.01
N ALA A 20 -30.94 -32.74 -14.56
CA ALA A 20 -30.11 -31.56 -14.38
C ALA A 20 -30.17 -31.16 -12.90
N GLY A 21 -29.24 -31.66 -12.10
CA GLY A 21 -29.00 -31.21 -10.74
C GLY A 21 -28.50 -29.78 -10.76
N CYS A 22 -29.38 -28.79 -10.53
CA CYS A 22 -28.98 -27.43 -10.17
C CYS A 22 -28.26 -27.52 -8.82
N SER A 23 -26.91 -27.60 -8.85
CA SER A 23 -26.11 -27.36 -7.68
C SER A 23 -26.22 -25.87 -7.31
N ARG A 24 -27.16 -25.53 -6.42
CA ARG A 24 -27.15 -24.24 -5.74
C ARG A 24 -25.86 -24.19 -4.94
N GLN A 25 -24.89 -23.38 -5.40
CA GLN A 25 -23.79 -22.95 -4.55
C GLN A 25 -24.41 -22.36 -3.28
N PRO A 26 -23.96 -22.78 -2.08
CA PRO A 26 -24.44 -22.17 -0.86
C PRO A 26 -24.08 -20.67 -0.93
N ALA A 27 -25.09 -19.81 -0.82
CA ALA A 27 -24.88 -18.39 -0.68
C ALA A 27 -23.99 -18.19 0.55
N ALA A 28 -22.86 -17.48 0.36
CA ALA A 28 -22.04 -17.06 1.48
C ALA A 28 -22.95 -16.34 2.50
N PRO A 29 -22.84 -16.66 3.80
CA PRO A 29 -23.65 -15.98 4.79
C PRO A 29 -23.46 -14.48 4.66
N ALA A 30 -24.55 -13.74 4.50
CA ALA A 30 -24.54 -12.29 4.58
C ALA A 30 -24.06 -11.93 5.99
N GLN A 31 -22.78 -11.62 6.12
CA GLN A 31 -22.21 -11.07 7.34
C GLN A 31 -22.72 -9.63 7.45
N ALA A 32 -23.81 -9.44 8.16
CA ALA A 32 -24.05 -8.16 8.82
C ALA A 32 -22.92 -8.01 9.84
N SER A 33 -21.87 -7.34 9.44
CA SER A 33 -20.71 -7.08 10.28
C SER A 33 -21.11 -6.07 11.36
N SER A 34 -21.50 -6.56 12.53
CA SER A 34 -21.48 -5.80 13.78
C SER A 34 -20.05 -5.65 14.33
N ALA A 35 -19.05 -6.05 13.56
CA ALA A 35 -17.66 -5.96 13.95
C ALA A 35 -17.24 -4.48 13.93
N ARG A 36 -16.73 -3.98 15.06
CA ARG A 36 -16.13 -2.66 15.16
C ARG A 36 -15.05 -2.47 14.09
N PRO A 37 -14.90 -1.27 13.54
CA PRO A 37 -13.85 -0.97 12.57
C PRO A 37 -12.48 -1.35 13.12
N ALA A 38 -11.59 -1.88 12.28
CA ALA A 38 -10.21 -2.10 12.66
C ALA A 38 -9.44 -0.78 12.61
N ILE A 39 -8.49 -0.61 13.52
CA ILE A 39 -7.47 0.44 13.44
C ILE A 39 -6.24 -0.14 12.74
N VAL A 40 -5.80 0.51 11.66
CA VAL A 40 -4.62 0.15 10.89
C VAL A 40 -3.54 1.17 11.18
N PHE A 41 -2.47 0.76 11.89
CA PHE A 41 -1.52 1.64 12.53
C PHE A 41 -0.18 1.69 11.80
N MET A 42 0.36 2.90 11.59
CA MET A 42 1.65 3.14 10.97
C MET A 42 2.39 4.28 11.65
N THR A 43 3.69 4.11 11.91
CA THR A 43 4.57 5.15 12.47
C THR A 43 6.00 5.01 11.94
N ASP A 44 6.83 6.00 12.25
CA ASP A 44 8.29 5.96 12.15
C ASP A 44 8.98 5.80 13.54
N PHE A 45 8.24 5.36 14.56
CA PHE A 45 8.75 5.23 15.92
C PHE A 45 9.75 4.09 16.11
N GLY A 46 9.79 3.14 15.15
CA GLY A 46 10.54 1.90 15.32
C GLY A 46 9.88 0.95 16.32
N THR A 47 10.63 -0.07 16.70
CA THR A 47 10.21 -1.09 17.68
C THR A 47 11.20 -1.22 18.85
N ALA A 48 12.20 -0.34 18.92
CA ALA A 48 13.25 -0.40 19.92
C ALA A 48 12.86 0.26 21.26
N ASN A 49 11.76 1.04 21.29
CA ASN A 49 11.27 1.71 22.49
C ASN A 49 9.77 1.42 22.71
N ASP A 50 9.20 2.05 23.72
CA ASP A 50 7.83 1.84 24.20
C ASP A 50 6.76 2.68 23.52
N ALA A 51 7.10 3.57 22.59
CA ALA A 51 6.16 4.55 22.01
C ALA A 51 4.94 3.90 21.35
N VAL A 52 5.16 2.84 20.56
CA VAL A 52 4.05 2.09 19.91
C VAL A 52 3.17 1.41 20.96
N ALA A 53 3.79 0.80 21.99
CA ALA A 53 3.05 0.13 23.05
C ALA A 53 2.20 1.10 23.87
N ILE A 54 2.73 2.30 24.16
CA ILE A 54 1.98 3.37 24.84
C ILE A 54 0.77 3.80 24.02
N CYS A 55 0.94 4.06 22.70
CA CYS A 55 -0.17 4.42 21.81
C CYS A 55 -1.25 3.34 21.80
N ARG A 56 -0.87 2.06 21.73
CA ARG A 56 -1.82 0.94 21.80
C ARG A 56 -2.51 0.86 23.17
N GLY A 57 -1.79 1.11 24.26
CA GLY A 57 -2.37 1.18 25.60
C GLY A 57 -3.46 2.23 25.72
N VAL A 58 -3.25 3.41 25.14
CA VAL A 58 -4.26 4.49 25.06
C VAL A 58 -5.47 4.02 24.25
N ILE A 59 -5.24 3.39 23.07
CA ILE A 59 -6.34 2.88 22.25
C ILE A 59 -7.16 1.83 22.98
N TYR A 60 -6.53 0.85 23.62
CA TYR A 60 -7.24 -0.20 24.37
C TYR A 60 -7.92 0.32 25.63
N GLY A 61 -7.42 1.41 26.23
CA GLY A 61 -8.10 2.07 27.35
C GLY A 61 -9.42 2.72 26.97
N ILE A 62 -9.60 3.10 25.69
CA ILE A 62 -10.81 3.72 25.14
C ILE A 62 -11.68 2.69 24.43
N ALA A 63 -11.06 1.83 23.62
CA ALA A 63 -11.70 0.86 22.75
C ALA A 63 -11.11 -0.55 23.00
N PRO A 64 -11.48 -1.22 24.11
CA PRO A 64 -10.83 -2.46 24.56
C PRO A 64 -10.97 -3.63 23.57
N ASP A 65 -12.06 -3.66 22.80
CA ASP A 65 -12.37 -4.73 21.84
C ASP A 65 -11.94 -4.42 20.40
N VAL A 66 -11.29 -3.27 20.17
CA VAL A 66 -10.86 -2.89 18.83
C VAL A 66 -9.71 -3.78 18.34
N ARG A 67 -9.76 -4.15 17.07
CA ARG A 67 -8.65 -4.86 16.42
C ARG A 67 -7.64 -3.85 15.89
N ILE A 68 -6.38 -3.98 16.32
CA ILE A 68 -5.28 -3.18 15.81
C ILE A 68 -4.43 -4.05 14.88
N THR A 69 -4.18 -3.56 13.67
CA THR A 69 -3.28 -4.18 12.69
C THR A 69 -2.23 -3.14 12.30
N ASP A 70 -0.98 -3.57 12.14
CA ASP A 70 0.09 -2.65 11.75
C ASP A 70 0.30 -2.68 10.24
N ILE A 71 0.58 -1.50 9.65
CA ILE A 71 1.26 -1.44 8.36
C ILE A 71 2.73 -1.68 8.60
N THR A 72 3.35 -0.79 9.35
CA THR A 72 4.74 -0.87 9.83
C THR A 72 4.99 0.23 10.87
N HIS A 73 5.97 0.01 11.74
CA HIS A 73 6.53 1.04 12.62
C HIS A 73 7.98 1.38 12.24
N GLN A 74 8.43 0.89 11.08
CA GLN A 74 9.78 1.05 10.55
C GLN A 74 9.81 1.98 9.33
N VAL A 75 8.88 2.94 9.22
CA VAL A 75 9.02 4.00 8.23
C VAL A 75 10.34 4.71 8.52
N THR A 76 11.11 5.01 7.47
CA THR A 76 12.34 5.80 7.64
C THR A 76 12.01 7.08 8.42
N PRO A 77 12.72 7.37 9.51
CA PRO A 77 12.40 8.52 10.36
C PRO A 77 12.20 9.80 9.56
N PHE A 78 11.06 10.46 9.81
CA PHE A 78 10.65 11.72 9.18
C PHE A 78 10.26 11.64 7.70
N SER A 79 10.28 10.45 7.07
CA SER A 79 9.97 10.29 5.64
C SER A 79 8.47 10.24 5.38
N ILE A 80 7.89 11.41 5.09
CA ILE A 80 6.47 11.55 4.72
C ILE A 80 6.20 10.85 3.39
N GLU A 81 7.13 10.91 2.43
CA GLU A 81 7.02 10.27 1.13
C GLU A 81 6.93 8.73 1.24
N GLU A 82 7.76 8.14 2.10
CA GLU A 82 7.73 6.69 2.31
C GLU A 82 6.44 6.26 3.00
N ALA A 83 6.03 6.98 4.07
CA ALA A 83 4.75 6.76 4.74
C ALA A 83 3.58 6.86 3.76
N SER A 84 3.58 7.87 2.92
CA SER A 84 2.56 8.09 1.88
C SER A 84 2.49 6.92 0.89
N ARG A 85 3.64 6.40 0.45
CA ARG A 85 3.75 5.24 -0.42
C ARG A 85 3.19 3.97 0.23
N PHE A 86 3.50 3.73 1.50
CA PHE A 86 2.96 2.59 2.24
C PHE A 86 1.45 2.71 2.42
N LEU A 87 0.97 3.88 2.84
CA LEU A 87 -0.46 4.13 3.02
C LEU A 87 -1.23 3.92 1.72
N TYR A 88 -0.77 4.50 0.61
CA TYR A 88 -1.37 4.33 -0.72
C TYR A 88 -1.45 2.86 -1.13
N GLY A 89 -0.39 2.07 -0.87
CA GLY A 89 -0.32 0.67 -1.24
C GLY A 89 -1.24 -0.24 -0.43
N VAL A 90 -1.57 0.12 0.81
CA VAL A 90 -2.32 -0.73 1.75
C VAL A 90 -3.83 -0.45 1.70
N THR A 91 -4.24 0.81 1.58
CA THR A 91 -5.65 1.21 1.66
C THR A 91 -6.61 0.51 0.69
N PRO A 92 -6.22 0.06 -0.54
CA PRO A 92 -7.12 -0.69 -1.41
C PRO A 92 -7.62 -2.02 -0.84
N TYR A 93 -6.86 -2.64 0.06
CA TYR A 93 -7.13 -3.96 0.60
C TYR A 93 -7.97 -3.95 1.88
N TYR A 94 -8.28 -2.76 2.40
CA TYR A 94 -9.10 -2.62 3.60
C TYR A 94 -10.51 -2.14 3.26
N PRO A 95 -11.53 -2.63 4.00
CA PRO A 95 -12.92 -2.28 3.75
C PRO A 95 -13.25 -0.84 4.16
N GLU A 96 -14.43 -0.39 3.73
CA GLU A 96 -15.10 0.80 4.28
C GLU A 96 -15.19 0.70 5.82
N GLY A 97 -15.18 1.85 6.50
CA GLY A 97 -15.20 1.95 7.96
C GLY A 97 -13.83 1.76 8.63
N THR A 98 -12.80 1.27 7.92
CA THR A 98 -11.46 1.12 8.50
C THR A 98 -10.88 2.47 8.92
N VAL A 99 -10.27 2.53 10.11
CA VAL A 99 -9.59 3.71 10.64
C VAL A 99 -8.08 3.54 10.47
N PHE A 100 -7.47 4.36 9.63
CA PHE A 100 -6.02 4.41 9.46
C PHE A 100 -5.43 5.44 10.42
N LEU A 101 -4.61 4.98 11.37
CA LEU A 101 -3.85 5.81 12.29
C LEU A 101 -2.42 5.92 11.78
N VAL A 102 -2.02 7.10 11.32
CA VAL A 102 -0.70 7.35 10.73
C VAL A 102 0.03 8.43 11.50
N VAL A 103 1.14 8.09 12.13
CA VAL A 103 1.93 9.04 12.92
C VAL A 103 3.38 9.02 12.42
N VAL A 104 3.60 9.72 11.30
CA VAL A 104 4.91 10.11 10.78
C VAL A 104 4.89 11.63 10.74
N ASP A 105 5.48 12.27 11.74
CA ASP A 105 5.17 13.66 12.08
C ASP A 105 6.41 14.49 12.43
N PRO A 106 7.20 14.89 11.42
CA PRO A 106 8.32 15.82 11.65
C PRO A 106 7.89 17.19 12.21
N GLY A 107 6.59 17.52 12.13
CA GLY A 107 6.01 18.78 12.60
C GLY A 107 5.34 18.70 13.97
N VAL A 108 5.59 17.65 14.78
CA VAL A 108 5.01 17.54 16.11
C VAL A 108 5.32 18.77 16.99
N GLY A 109 4.33 19.30 17.69
CA GLY A 109 4.50 20.49 18.56
C GLY A 109 4.60 21.82 17.82
N THR A 110 4.46 21.87 16.49
CA THR A 110 4.37 23.11 15.70
C THR A 110 2.90 23.49 15.42
N SER A 111 2.68 24.48 14.55
CA SER A 111 1.35 24.86 14.05
C SER A 111 0.71 23.88 13.06
N ARG A 112 1.36 22.76 12.75
CA ARG A 112 0.84 21.66 11.94
C ARG A 112 -0.48 21.14 12.56
N LYS A 113 -1.56 21.10 11.78
CA LYS A 113 -2.85 20.59 12.22
C LYS A 113 -2.82 19.06 12.44
N ALA A 114 -3.48 18.61 13.50
CA ALA A 114 -3.91 17.23 13.62
C ALA A 114 -5.27 17.09 12.94
N ILE A 115 -5.43 16.12 12.04
CA ILE A 115 -6.64 16.02 11.23
C ILE A 115 -7.26 14.63 11.25
N ALA A 116 -8.58 14.61 11.14
CA ALA A 116 -9.39 13.46 10.80
C ALA A 116 -9.93 13.65 9.38
N VAL A 117 -9.76 12.64 8.53
CA VAL A 117 -10.16 12.69 7.12
C VAL A 117 -11.05 11.50 6.81
N LYS A 118 -12.12 11.72 6.04
CA LYS A 118 -12.97 10.67 5.45
C LYS A 118 -12.83 10.70 3.95
N SER A 119 -12.44 9.58 3.34
CA SER A 119 -12.39 9.42 1.89
C SER A 119 -13.75 9.05 1.33
N LYS A 120 -13.99 9.28 0.02
CA LYS A 120 -15.22 8.83 -0.66
C LYS A 120 -15.36 7.31 -0.71
N LYS A 121 -14.28 6.57 -0.43
CA LYS A 121 -14.32 5.12 -0.22
C LYS A 121 -14.87 4.73 1.17
N GLY A 122 -15.22 5.70 2.02
CA GLY A 122 -15.74 5.45 3.36
C GLY A 122 -14.69 5.03 4.38
N GLN A 123 -13.40 5.19 4.08
CA GLN A 123 -12.30 4.95 5.01
C GLN A 123 -11.94 6.21 5.76
N TYR A 124 -11.50 6.06 7.01
CA TYR A 124 -11.13 7.16 7.89
C TYR A 124 -9.62 7.20 8.11
N PHE A 125 -9.08 8.41 8.29
CA PHE A 125 -7.66 8.63 8.49
C PHE A 125 -7.46 9.64 9.63
N ILE A 126 -6.67 9.25 10.62
CA ILE A 126 -6.24 10.08 11.74
C ILE A 126 -4.74 10.28 11.60
N LEU A 127 -4.31 11.53 11.31
CA LEU A 127 -2.94 11.79 10.90
C LEU A 127 -2.57 13.29 11.00
N PRO A 128 -1.27 13.64 10.94
CA PRO A 128 -0.82 15.02 10.78
C PRO A 128 -1.14 15.56 9.38
N ASP A 129 -1.54 16.82 9.28
CA ASP A 129 -1.73 17.53 8.02
C ASP A 129 -0.36 17.93 7.44
N ASN A 130 0.34 16.97 6.85
CA ASN A 130 1.66 17.13 6.26
C ASN A 130 1.77 16.57 4.83
N GLY A 131 0.63 16.20 4.23
CA GLY A 131 0.56 15.70 2.87
C GLY A 131 0.66 14.18 2.74
N VAL A 132 0.90 13.42 3.81
CA VAL A 132 1.03 11.96 3.77
C VAL A 132 -0.14 11.25 3.08
N ILE A 133 -1.35 11.81 3.17
CA ILE A 133 -2.58 11.25 2.59
C ILE A 133 -2.79 11.58 1.10
N THR A 134 -1.97 12.46 0.53
CA THR A 134 -2.19 13.02 -0.82
C THR A 134 -2.51 11.98 -1.89
N PRO A 135 -1.69 10.93 -2.14
CA PRO A 135 -1.98 9.97 -3.21
C PRO A 135 -3.24 9.12 -2.96
N VAL A 136 -3.59 8.90 -1.69
CA VAL A 136 -4.85 8.20 -1.34
C VAL A 136 -6.05 9.05 -1.75
N LEU A 137 -6.04 10.35 -1.45
CA LEU A 137 -7.12 11.27 -1.82
C LEU A 137 -7.19 11.52 -3.33
N ASP A 138 -6.06 11.48 -4.03
CA ASP A 138 -6.03 11.58 -5.50
C ASP A 138 -6.72 10.38 -6.16
N ARG A 139 -6.58 9.19 -5.59
CA ARG A 139 -7.22 7.97 -6.08
C ARG A 139 -8.67 7.84 -5.62
N ASP A 140 -8.92 7.99 -4.32
CA ASP A 140 -10.19 7.61 -3.67
C ASP A 140 -11.14 8.80 -3.46
N GLY A 141 -10.64 10.03 -3.63
CA GLY A 141 -11.38 11.27 -3.40
C GLY A 141 -11.54 11.64 -1.92
N LEU A 142 -11.66 12.93 -1.65
CA LEU A 142 -11.97 13.49 -0.34
C LEU A 142 -13.50 13.60 -0.17
N GLU A 143 -14.05 13.07 0.92
CA GLU A 143 -15.42 13.32 1.35
C GLU A 143 -15.46 14.49 2.32
N SER A 144 -14.69 14.42 3.41
CA SER A 144 -14.58 15.48 4.40
C SER A 144 -13.25 15.42 5.17
N ALA A 145 -12.84 16.57 5.69
CA ALA A 145 -11.67 16.69 6.56
C ALA A 145 -11.96 17.65 7.71
N ARG A 146 -11.49 17.31 8.91
CA ARG A 146 -11.69 18.11 10.12
C ARG A 146 -10.41 18.22 10.92
N GLU A 147 -10.20 19.33 11.58
CA GLU A 147 -9.13 19.50 12.54
C GLU A 147 -9.52 18.87 13.88
N ILE A 148 -8.64 18.10 14.48
CA ILE A 148 -8.88 17.48 15.79
C ILE A 148 -8.61 18.55 16.85
N THR A 149 -9.67 19.20 17.35
CA THR A 149 -9.60 20.26 18.34
C THR A 149 -10.48 20.00 19.55
N ASN A 150 -11.42 19.06 19.45
CA ASN A 150 -12.29 18.71 20.56
C ASN A 150 -11.49 17.92 21.61
N GLN A 151 -11.34 18.51 22.80
CA GLN A 151 -10.55 17.92 23.89
C GLN A 151 -11.08 16.55 24.35
N HIS A 152 -12.38 16.27 24.19
CA HIS A 152 -12.94 14.94 24.51
C HIS A 152 -12.43 13.84 23.59
N TRP A 153 -11.88 14.19 22.42
CA TRP A 153 -11.25 13.26 21.47
C TRP A 153 -9.75 13.04 21.74
N MET A 154 -9.20 13.68 22.77
CA MET A 154 -7.79 13.63 23.13
C MET A 154 -7.60 12.94 24.48
N ILE A 155 -6.35 12.73 24.87
CA ILE A 155 -6.07 12.25 26.22
C ILE A 155 -6.56 13.28 27.25
N GLN A 156 -7.17 12.80 28.35
CA GLN A 156 -7.69 13.67 29.41
C GLN A 156 -6.60 14.06 30.40
N ALA A 157 -5.49 14.61 29.88
CA ALA A 157 -4.32 15.07 30.61
C ALA A 157 -3.66 16.24 29.84
N PRO A 158 -2.73 17.00 30.42
CA PRO A 158 -1.97 17.99 29.69
C PRO A 158 -1.25 17.37 28.46
N LEU A 159 -1.43 17.98 27.28
CA LEU A 159 -0.83 17.48 26.05
C LEU A 159 0.68 17.72 26.05
N SER A 160 1.43 16.71 25.66
CA SER A 160 2.88 16.81 25.42
C SER A 160 3.13 17.53 24.09
N SER A 161 4.11 18.42 24.04
CA SER A 161 4.54 19.05 22.80
C SER A 161 5.32 18.11 21.86
N THR A 162 5.66 16.90 22.32
CA THR A 162 6.52 15.96 21.57
C THR A 162 5.89 14.59 21.36
N PHE A 163 4.68 14.33 21.85
CA PHE A 163 4.07 13.01 21.71
C PHE A 163 2.57 13.06 21.36
N HIS A 164 2.23 13.77 20.27
CA HIS A 164 0.87 13.84 19.76
C HIS A 164 0.34 12.46 19.30
N GLY A 165 1.21 11.52 19.00
CA GLY A 165 0.84 10.11 18.76
C GLY A 165 0.01 9.52 19.88
N ARG A 166 0.48 9.72 21.14
CA ARG A 166 -0.19 9.30 22.36
C ARG A 166 -1.40 10.18 22.68
N ASP A 167 -1.22 11.50 22.61
CA ASP A 167 -2.13 12.46 23.24
C ASP A 167 -3.32 12.87 22.36
N ILE A 168 -3.16 12.83 21.04
CA ILE A 168 -4.15 13.31 20.07
C ILE A 168 -4.58 12.20 19.12
N PHE A 169 -3.62 11.58 18.40
CA PHE A 169 -3.95 10.69 17.31
C PHE A 169 -4.52 9.34 17.77
N SER A 170 -3.90 8.72 18.78
CA SER A 170 -4.38 7.42 19.30
C SER A 170 -5.77 7.51 19.92
N PRO A 171 -6.07 8.49 20.83
CA PRO A 171 -7.43 8.62 21.38
C PRO A 171 -8.45 8.93 20.27
N ALA A 172 -8.15 9.82 19.33
CA ALA A 172 -9.06 10.15 18.24
C ALA A 172 -9.39 8.93 17.36
N ALA A 173 -8.41 8.11 17.03
CA ALA A 173 -8.62 6.87 16.28
C ALA A 173 -9.50 5.88 17.07
N ALA A 174 -9.28 5.76 18.39
CA ALA A 174 -10.04 4.87 19.26
C ALA A 174 -11.51 5.32 19.36
N HIS A 175 -11.78 6.60 19.60
CA HIS A 175 -13.15 7.13 19.66
C HIS A 175 -13.89 6.93 18.34
N LEU A 176 -13.21 7.14 17.21
CA LEU A 176 -13.80 6.90 15.90
C LEU A 176 -14.13 5.41 15.68
N ALA A 177 -13.25 4.50 16.11
CA ALA A 177 -13.50 3.07 16.05
C ALA A 177 -14.63 2.61 16.98
N GLU A 178 -14.90 3.35 18.09
CA GLU A 178 -16.06 3.16 18.97
C GLU A 178 -17.37 3.72 18.39
N GLY A 179 -17.31 4.37 17.21
CA GLY A 179 -18.48 4.88 16.52
C GLY A 179 -18.88 6.31 16.92
N TRP A 180 -17.95 7.07 17.47
CA TRP A 180 -18.22 8.50 17.72
C TRP A 180 -18.47 9.24 16.41
N GLU A 181 -19.38 10.22 16.45
CA GLU A 181 -19.75 11.00 15.28
C GLU A 181 -18.56 11.82 14.76
N PHE A 182 -18.11 11.52 13.55
CA PHE A 182 -16.96 12.15 12.90
C PHE A 182 -17.01 13.68 12.93
N ASP A 183 -18.21 14.25 12.80
CA ASP A 183 -18.41 15.69 12.75
C ASP A 183 -18.12 16.41 14.08
N LEU A 184 -18.08 15.68 15.19
CA LEU A 184 -17.79 16.21 16.51
C LEU A 184 -16.30 16.33 16.84
N VAL A 185 -15.41 15.85 15.98
CA VAL A 185 -13.95 15.88 16.23
C VAL A 185 -13.39 17.30 16.23
N GLY A 186 -14.03 18.23 15.50
CA GLY A 186 -13.66 19.64 15.42
C GLY A 186 -14.10 20.31 14.12
N PRO A 187 -13.61 21.52 13.82
CA PRO A 187 -14.05 22.30 12.68
C PRO A 187 -13.58 21.70 11.34
N PRO A 188 -14.31 21.96 10.23
CA PRO A 188 -13.90 21.52 8.91
C PRO A 188 -12.61 22.18 8.45
N VAL A 189 -11.75 21.41 7.75
CA VAL A 189 -10.54 21.89 7.08
C VAL A 189 -10.81 22.06 5.60
N GLN A 190 -10.66 23.30 5.09
CA GLN A 190 -10.93 23.63 3.70
C GLN A 190 -9.77 23.23 2.75
N GLN A 191 -8.56 23.35 3.24
CA GLN A 191 -7.35 23.04 2.48
C GLN A 191 -6.45 22.12 3.29
N LEU A 192 -6.06 21.00 2.67
CA LEU A 192 -5.07 20.07 3.21
C LEU A 192 -3.72 20.36 2.60
N VAL A 193 -2.67 20.15 3.38
CA VAL A 193 -1.31 20.13 2.85
C VAL A 193 -1.18 19.01 1.81
N ARG A 194 -0.51 19.30 0.69
CA ARG A 194 -0.33 18.35 -0.41
C ARG A 194 1.14 18.04 -0.61
N LEU A 195 1.46 16.76 -0.74
CA LEU A 195 2.75 16.35 -1.29
C LEU A 195 2.77 16.60 -2.79
N THR A 196 3.89 17.11 -3.26
CA THR A 196 4.21 17.15 -4.69
C THR A 196 5.39 16.19 -4.92
N PRO A 197 5.13 14.87 -5.09
CA PRO A 197 6.20 13.93 -5.32
C PRO A 197 6.91 14.28 -6.63
N LYS A 198 8.23 14.13 -6.63
CA LYS A 198 8.98 14.13 -7.89
C LYS A 198 8.45 12.99 -8.74
N ALA A 199 8.20 13.27 -10.00
CA ALA A 199 7.82 12.27 -10.98
C ALA A 199 9.00 12.01 -11.92
N SER A 200 9.15 10.76 -12.35
CA SER A 200 10.07 10.43 -13.43
C SER A 200 9.71 11.19 -14.71
N VAL A 201 10.73 11.55 -15.50
CA VAL A 201 10.58 12.34 -16.72
C VAL A 201 10.94 11.49 -17.94
N ILE A 202 9.95 11.23 -18.80
CA ILE A 202 10.16 10.56 -20.07
C ILE A 202 10.50 11.57 -21.16
N SER A 203 11.48 11.23 -22.02
CA SER A 203 11.97 12.08 -23.10
C SER A 203 12.28 11.27 -24.36
N ALA A 204 12.69 11.94 -25.43
CA ALA A 204 13.19 11.26 -26.63
C ALA A 204 14.45 10.43 -26.38
N LYS A 205 15.23 10.73 -25.33
CA LYS A 205 16.47 10.01 -24.98
C LYS A 205 16.23 8.80 -24.08
N GLY A 206 15.18 8.81 -23.26
CA GLY A 206 14.90 7.78 -22.26
C GLY A 206 14.04 8.33 -21.14
N ILE A 207 14.13 7.70 -19.98
CA ILE A 207 13.45 8.12 -18.76
C ILE A 207 14.45 8.42 -17.65
N GLU A 208 14.27 9.54 -16.99
CA GLU A 208 15.01 9.93 -15.79
C GLU A 208 14.08 9.77 -14.58
N GLY A 209 14.58 9.15 -13.53
CA GLY A 209 13.84 8.91 -12.29
C GLY A 209 14.78 8.77 -11.09
N GLU A 210 14.21 8.41 -9.97
CA GLU A 210 14.93 8.24 -8.71
C GLU A 210 14.64 6.87 -8.06
N VAL A 211 15.61 6.35 -7.31
CA VAL A 211 15.39 5.31 -6.31
C VAL A 211 14.71 5.97 -5.12
N ILE A 212 13.46 5.63 -4.87
CA ILE A 212 12.62 6.24 -3.83
C ILE A 212 12.51 5.42 -2.55
N GLY A 213 13.09 4.23 -2.52
CA GLY A 213 13.06 3.35 -1.36
C GLY A 213 13.67 1.99 -1.63
N LEU A 214 13.73 1.21 -0.58
CA LEU A 214 14.10 -0.21 -0.63
C LEU A 214 12.90 -1.08 -0.33
N ASP A 215 12.90 -2.27 -0.91
CA ASP A 215 11.95 -3.33 -0.55
C ASP A 215 12.62 -4.20 0.53
N ASP A 216 12.51 -3.74 1.76
CA ASP A 216 13.10 -4.42 2.91
C ASP A 216 12.23 -5.61 3.37
N PRO A 217 12.85 -6.70 3.86
CA PRO A 217 14.29 -6.88 4.15
C PRO A 217 15.14 -7.32 2.95
N TYR A 218 14.57 -7.40 1.75
CA TYR A 218 15.25 -7.95 0.56
C TYR A 218 16.30 -6.99 -0.02
N GLY A 219 16.13 -5.67 0.17
CA GLY A 219 17.05 -4.64 -0.34
C GLY A 219 17.01 -4.49 -1.86
N SER A 220 15.89 -4.79 -2.49
CA SER A 220 15.62 -4.42 -3.88
C SER A 220 15.36 -2.91 -3.96
N LEU A 221 15.81 -2.28 -5.04
CA LEU A 221 15.55 -0.84 -5.24
C LEU A 221 14.14 -0.65 -5.79
N ILE A 222 13.39 0.28 -5.22
CA ILE A 222 12.10 0.74 -5.71
C ILE A 222 12.33 2.11 -6.36
N THR A 223 11.90 2.27 -7.62
CA THR A 223 12.01 3.55 -8.33
C THR A 223 10.66 4.29 -8.40
N ASP A 224 10.70 5.58 -8.74
CA ASP A 224 9.51 6.37 -9.09
C ASP A 224 9.03 6.12 -10.52
N ILE A 225 9.75 5.33 -11.31
CA ILE A 225 9.46 5.07 -12.73
C ILE A 225 8.28 4.13 -12.87
N PRO A 226 7.14 4.55 -13.45
CA PRO A 226 6.03 3.67 -13.76
C PRO A 226 6.41 2.62 -14.81
N GLY A 227 5.96 1.38 -14.62
CA GLY A 227 6.19 0.30 -15.57
C GLY A 227 5.63 0.60 -16.97
N GLU A 228 4.51 1.33 -17.05
CA GLU A 228 3.92 1.73 -18.33
C GLU A 228 4.80 2.72 -19.10
N ASP A 229 5.47 3.64 -18.40
CA ASP A 229 6.42 4.55 -19.01
C ASP A 229 7.71 3.82 -19.45
N PHE A 230 8.17 2.88 -18.63
CA PHE A 230 9.29 2.02 -19.02
C PHE A 230 9.02 1.22 -20.29
N LYS A 231 7.81 0.66 -20.46
CA LYS A 231 7.42 -0.07 -21.67
C LYS A 231 7.50 0.79 -22.93
N GLN A 232 7.27 2.11 -22.84
CA GLN A 232 7.39 3.04 -23.97
C GLN A 232 8.84 3.22 -24.45
N LEU A 233 9.83 2.75 -23.69
CA LEU A 233 11.24 2.77 -24.09
C LEU A 233 11.58 1.69 -25.13
N GLY A 234 10.67 0.72 -25.38
CA GLY A 234 10.80 -0.31 -26.40
C GLY A 234 11.51 -1.60 -25.95
N TYR A 235 11.75 -1.80 -24.65
CA TYR A 235 12.29 -3.03 -24.11
C TYR A 235 11.24 -4.12 -23.97
N ASN A 236 11.62 -5.36 -24.28
CA ASN A 236 10.82 -6.57 -24.09
C ASN A 236 11.45 -7.46 -23.00
N LEU A 237 10.66 -8.37 -22.45
CA LEU A 237 11.17 -9.39 -21.52
C LEU A 237 12.32 -10.17 -22.16
N GLY A 238 13.41 -10.36 -21.41
CA GLY A 238 14.65 -10.99 -21.86
C GLY A 238 15.67 -10.01 -22.44
N ASP A 239 15.29 -8.79 -22.79
CA ASP A 239 16.24 -7.79 -23.25
C ASP A 239 17.21 -7.37 -22.13
N LYS A 240 18.46 -7.08 -22.54
CA LYS A 240 19.44 -6.48 -21.66
C LYS A 240 19.26 -4.95 -21.67
N VAL A 241 18.84 -4.40 -20.51
CA VAL A 241 18.63 -2.98 -20.31
C VAL A 241 19.91 -2.34 -19.83
N PHE A 242 20.50 -1.48 -20.66
CA PHE A 242 21.64 -0.66 -20.26
C PHE A 242 21.10 0.60 -19.62
N MET A 243 21.55 0.92 -18.39
CA MET A 243 21.02 2.03 -17.61
C MET A 243 22.09 2.62 -16.69
N GLN A 244 21.80 3.74 -16.06
CA GLN A 244 22.64 4.32 -15.03
C GLN A 244 21.90 4.36 -13.69
N ILE A 245 22.62 4.00 -12.63
CA ILE A 245 22.19 4.18 -11.24
C ILE A 245 23.29 4.97 -10.55
N ASN A 246 22.95 6.13 -9.99
CA ASN A 246 23.93 7.06 -9.39
C ASN A 246 25.11 7.34 -10.33
N LYS A 247 24.82 7.58 -11.62
CA LYS A 247 25.81 7.81 -12.70
C LYS A 247 26.70 6.60 -13.04
N LYS A 248 26.57 5.45 -12.35
CA LYS A 248 27.28 4.23 -12.71
C LYS A 248 26.48 3.46 -13.77
N ALA A 249 27.13 3.12 -14.88
CA ALA A 249 26.52 2.31 -15.93
C ALA A 249 26.39 0.86 -15.46
N VAL A 250 25.20 0.29 -15.64
CA VAL A 250 24.88 -1.11 -15.35
C VAL A 250 24.09 -1.70 -16.51
N ALA A 251 24.09 -3.02 -16.62
CA ALA A 251 23.32 -3.73 -17.63
C ALA A 251 22.58 -4.89 -16.96
N LEU A 252 21.25 -4.83 -16.99
CA LEU A 252 20.37 -5.74 -16.27
C LEU A 252 19.41 -6.42 -17.24
N PRO A 253 19.17 -7.75 -17.14
CA PRO A 253 18.10 -8.38 -17.89
C PRO A 253 16.73 -7.86 -17.41
N TYR A 254 15.82 -7.55 -18.34
CA TYR A 254 14.44 -7.27 -18.04
C TYR A 254 13.70 -8.58 -17.84
N ALA A 255 13.39 -8.90 -16.61
CA ALA A 255 12.81 -10.17 -16.20
C ALA A 255 11.34 -10.00 -15.78
N LYS A 256 10.55 -11.05 -15.90
CA LYS A 256 9.18 -11.08 -15.38
C LYS A 256 9.18 -11.48 -13.90
N THR A 257 10.09 -12.36 -13.50
CA THR A 257 10.20 -12.92 -12.15
C THR A 257 11.66 -13.06 -11.75
N PHE A 258 11.92 -13.17 -10.45
CA PHE A 258 13.26 -13.39 -9.92
C PHE A 258 13.92 -14.68 -10.47
N MET A 259 13.13 -15.70 -10.77
CA MET A 259 13.63 -16.99 -11.28
C MET A 259 14.12 -16.95 -12.74
N ASP A 260 13.86 -15.88 -13.46
CA ASP A 260 14.34 -15.72 -14.84
C ASP A 260 15.85 -15.48 -14.90
N VAL A 261 16.51 -15.27 -13.75
CA VAL A 261 17.95 -15.14 -13.63
C VAL A 261 18.49 -16.09 -12.55
N PRO A 262 19.75 -16.56 -12.64
CA PRO A 262 20.36 -17.37 -11.60
C PRO A 262 20.40 -16.69 -10.23
N VAL A 263 20.48 -17.48 -9.16
CA VAL A 263 20.68 -16.96 -7.79
C VAL A 263 21.95 -16.12 -7.72
N GLY A 264 21.86 -14.96 -7.10
CA GLY A 264 22.97 -13.99 -6.99
C GLY A 264 23.10 -13.03 -8.17
N GLU A 265 22.37 -13.25 -9.27
CA GLU A 265 22.36 -12.36 -10.44
C GLU A 265 21.33 -11.23 -10.30
N THR A 266 21.63 -10.16 -11.02
CA THR A 266 20.82 -8.93 -11.02
C THR A 266 19.71 -8.95 -12.05
N LEU A 267 18.60 -8.25 -11.77
CA LEU A 267 17.50 -8.09 -12.73
C LEU A 267 16.82 -6.73 -12.57
N LEU A 268 16.19 -6.27 -13.66
CA LEU A 268 15.18 -5.22 -13.67
C LEU A 268 13.82 -5.90 -13.87
N TYR A 269 12.81 -5.48 -13.14
CA TYR A 269 11.45 -6.03 -13.23
C TYR A 269 10.40 -4.94 -12.99
N ILE A 270 9.15 -5.24 -13.28
CA ILE A 270 8.03 -4.40 -12.85
C ILE A 270 7.44 -5.05 -11.59
N ASP A 271 7.46 -4.30 -10.50
CA ASP A 271 6.98 -4.77 -9.20
C ASP A 271 5.44 -4.89 -9.14
N SER A 272 4.93 -5.44 -8.05
CA SER A 272 3.48 -5.62 -7.83
C SER A 272 2.69 -4.31 -7.68
N ARG A 273 3.37 -3.17 -7.59
CA ARG A 273 2.78 -1.83 -7.54
C ARG A 273 2.90 -1.10 -8.88
N GLY A 274 3.37 -1.81 -9.94
CA GLY A 274 3.50 -1.29 -11.29
C GLY A 274 4.70 -0.36 -11.49
N ARG A 275 5.75 -0.44 -10.67
CA ARG A 275 6.97 0.38 -10.77
C ARG A 275 8.17 -0.45 -11.22
N VAL A 276 9.14 0.21 -11.84
CA VAL A 276 10.44 -0.41 -12.13
C VAL A 276 11.16 -0.69 -10.81
N GLY A 277 11.45 -1.98 -10.58
CA GLY A 277 12.27 -2.47 -9.50
C GLY A 277 13.60 -3.02 -10.00
N ILE A 278 14.63 -2.98 -9.16
CA ILE A 278 15.96 -3.50 -9.45
C ILE A 278 16.38 -4.39 -8.30
N ALA A 279 16.72 -5.64 -8.60
CA ALA A 279 16.96 -6.63 -7.56
C ALA A 279 18.17 -7.54 -7.85
N VAL A 280 18.49 -8.34 -6.85
CA VAL A 280 19.35 -9.52 -6.96
C VAL A 280 18.50 -10.74 -6.59
N ASN A 281 18.48 -11.76 -7.42
CA ASN A 281 17.78 -13.00 -7.09
C ASN A 281 18.38 -13.62 -5.83
N GLN A 282 17.56 -13.77 -4.76
CA GLN A 282 17.95 -14.22 -3.42
C GLN A 282 19.10 -13.41 -2.80
N GLY A 283 19.18 -12.12 -3.09
CA GLY A 283 20.19 -11.21 -2.56
C GLY A 283 19.72 -9.77 -2.44
N SER A 284 20.56 -8.90 -1.88
CA SER A 284 20.26 -7.47 -1.73
C SER A 284 21.05 -6.64 -2.74
N TYR A 285 20.36 -5.96 -3.65
CA TYR A 285 20.99 -5.05 -4.59
C TYR A 285 21.63 -3.86 -3.86
N ALA A 286 20.89 -3.29 -2.91
CA ALA A 286 21.34 -2.14 -2.12
C ALA A 286 22.69 -2.43 -1.42
N ARG A 287 22.80 -3.57 -0.74
CA ARG A 287 24.06 -3.99 -0.07
C ARG A 287 25.17 -4.34 -1.06
N LYS A 288 24.85 -5.13 -2.12
CA LYS A 288 25.84 -5.60 -3.10
C LYS A 288 26.51 -4.44 -3.84
N PHE A 289 25.77 -3.38 -4.13
CA PHE A 289 26.26 -2.24 -4.94
C PHE A 289 26.36 -0.92 -4.17
N ASN A 290 26.12 -0.94 -2.86
CA ASN A 290 26.16 0.24 -1.98
C ASN A 290 25.28 1.38 -2.51
N VAL A 291 24.00 1.06 -2.76
CA VAL A 291 23.00 2.04 -3.21
C VAL A 291 22.02 2.30 -2.07
N THR A 292 21.86 3.59 -1.73
CA THR A 292 20.90 4.08 -0.73
C THR A 292 19.97 5.09 -1.37
N PRO A 293 18.66 5.09 -1.03
CA PRO A 293 17.75 6.16 -1.42
C PRO A 293 18.11 7.50 -0.73
N PRO A 294 17.86 8.66 -1.38
CA PRO A 294 17.50 8.77 -2.79
C PRO A 294 18.70 8.55 -3.71
N GLY A 295 18.44 7.99 -4.89
CA GLY A 295 19.46 7.74 -5.91
C GLY A 295 18.93 8.00 -7.31
N THR A 296 19.76 8.52 -8.21
CA THR A 296 19.35 8.83 -9.59
C THR A 296 19.29 7.57 -10.46
N VAL A 297 18.29 7.51 -11.36
CA VAL A 297 18.13 6.45 -12.35
C VAL A 297 17.93 7.07 -13.72
N PHE A 298 18.68 6.58 -14.73
CA PHE A 298 18.44 6.89 -16.12
C PHE A 298 18.39 5.62 -16.96
N ILE A 299 17.31 5.43 -17.72
CA ILE A 299 17.11 4.31 -18.63
C ILE A 299 16.95 4.89 -20.04
N PRO A 300 17.89 4.67 -20.97
CA PRO A 300 17.76 5.15 -22.35
C PRO A 300 16.67 4.41 -23.11
N ARG A 301 16.17 4.97 -24.20
CA ARG A 301 15.36 4.19 -25.16
C ARG A 301 16.20 3.07 -25.75
N LYS A 302 15.58 1.93 -26.03
CA LYS A 302 16.24 0.79 -26.66
C LYS A 302 16.95 1.22 -27.95
N GLY A 303 18.21 0.81 -28.10
CA GLY A 303 19.06 1.17 -29.23
C GLY A 303 19.82 2.49 -29.09
N LEU A 304 19.56 3.29 -28.07
CA LEU A 304 20.36 4.49 -27.81
C LEU A 304 21.53 4.20 -26.87
N PRO A 305 22.72 4.78 -27.12
CA PRO A 305 23.89 4.57 -26.26
C PRO A 305 23.74 5.31 -24.93
N ILE A 306 24.30 4.73 -23.86
CA ILE A 306 24.49 5.46 -22.60
C ILE A 306 25.66 6.41 -22.79
N ARG A 307 25.42 7.72 -22.73
CA ARG A 307 26.49 8.70 -22.65
C ARG A 307 26.88 8.87 -21.19
N ILE A 308 28.03 8.36 -20.80
CA ILE A 308 28.66 8.66 -19.51
C ILE A 308 29.14 10.10 -19.60
N ARG A 309 28.53 11.00 -18.81
CA ARG A 309 29.03 12.38 -18.62
C ARG A 309 29.93 12.43 -17.40
#